data_17f695b72605d24b7f07e4fef6616fa9
#
_entry.id   17f695b72605d24b7f07e4fef6616fa9
#
_cell.length_a   1.000
_cell.length_b   1.000
_cell.length_c   1.000
_cell.angle_alpha   90.00
_cell.angle_beta   90.00
_cell.angle_gamma   90.00
#
_symmetry.space_group_name_H-M   'P 1'
#
loop_
_entity.id
_entity.type
_entity.pdbx_description
1 polymer ?
#
loop_
_entity_poly.entity_id
_entity_poly.type
_entity_poly.pdbx_seq_one_letter_code
_entity_poly.pdbx_strand_id
1 'polypeptide(L)'
;MGQKINPIGLRLGINRGWDSTWFAKKKDFGRYLIEDFKIRNFIKKNITNSGVSEIIIERSSKKCTVSIHTSRPGFVIGKKGADIEKIKKNIMKITDSDVNVNIKEIKKPELNSNLVAENIAQQLVKRIAYRRAMKRAMQSAMRLNAKGIKVMLSGRLAGNEIARTEWLREGSIPSHTLRADIDYGFAEALTTYGIIGVKVWIYKGELMAKDVEKEKKERVKNATASKN
;
A
#
# COMPACT_ATOMS: atom_id res chain seq x y z
N MET A 1 3.37 -20.92 -19.79
CA MET A 1 3.38 -20.66 -18.33
C MET A 1 2.07 -20.01 -17.95
N GLY A 2 1.38 -20.54 -16.91
CA GLY A 2 0.11 -20.00 -16.43
C GLY A 2 0.22 -18.58 -15.87
N GLN A 3 -0.87 -17.84 -15.96
CA GLN A 3 -0.99 -16.50 -15.39
C GLN A 3 -1.01 -16.58 -13.85
N LYS A 4 -0.34 -15.63 -13.18
CA LYS A 4 -0.30 -15.59 -11.71
C LYS A 4 -1.27 -14.54 -11.21
N ILE A 5 -2.16 -14.96 -10.30
CA ILE A 5 -3.11 -14.07 -9.66
C ILE A 5 -2.42 -13.07 -8.72
N ASN A 6 -3.08 -11.92 -8.50
CA ASN A 6 -2.64 -10.96 -7.49
C ASN A 6 -2.75 -11.58 -6.08
N PRO A 7 -1.67 -11.61 -5.28
CA PRO A 7 -1.66 -12.22 -3.95
C PRO A 7 -2.68 -11.61 -2.99
N ILE A 8 -2.93 -10.30 -3.09
CA ILE A 8 -3.92 -9.59 -2.29
C ILE A 8 -5.32 -10.08 -2.64
N GLY A 9 -5.66 -10.11 -3.95
CA GLY A 9 -6.98 -10.55 -4.42
C GLY A 9 -7.29 -12.01 -4.05
N LEU A 10 -6.29 -12.89 -4.10
CA LEU A 10 -6.46 -14.30 -3.70
C LEU A 10 -6.82 -14.46 -2.22
N ARG A 11 -6.35 -13.55 -1.36
CA ARG A 11 -6.47 -13.63 0.11
C ARG A 11 -7.54 -12.73 0.71
N LEU A 12 -8.24 -11.96 -0.13
CA LEU A 12 -9.36 -11.14 0.33
C LEU A 12 -10.46 -12.02 0.95
N GLY A 13 -10.92 -11.61 2.14
CA GLY A 13 -11.94 -12.35 2.90
C GLY A 13 -11.38 -13.53 3.72
N ILE A 14 -10.16 -13.99 3.44
CA ILE A 14 -9.50 -15.09 4.18
C ILE A 14 -8.65 -14.49 5.31
N ASN A 15 -7.49 -13.92 4.99
CA ASN A 15 -6.56 -13.30 5.93
C ASN A 15 -6.41 -11.79 5.76
N ARG A 16 -6.97 -11.21 4.71
CA ARG A 16 -6.93 -9.76 4.45
C ARG A 16 -8.35 -9.21 4.25
N GLY A 17 -8.62 -8.03 4.81
CA GLY A 17 -9.84 -7.27 4.58
C GLY A 17 -9.74 -6.33 3.38
N TRP A 18 -10.84 -5.63 3.09
CA TRP A 18 -10.90 -4.60 2.07
C TRP A 18 -10.29 -3.28 2.56
N ASP A 19 -9.68 -2.54 1.64
CA ASP A 19 -9.15 -1.19 1.92
C ASP A 19 -10.26 -0.14 2.01
N SER A 20 -11.44 -0.43 1.45
CA SER A 20 -12.67 0.37 1.63
C SER A 20 -13.69 -0.49 2.34
N THR A 21 -14.12 -0.03 3.53
CA THR A 21 -15.05 -0.76 4.39
C THR A 21 -16.32 0.06 4.57
N TRP A 22 -17.31 -0.19 3.73
CA TRP A 22 -18.61 0.44 3.78
C TRP A 22 -19.67 -0.38 3.02
N PHE A 23 -20.92 -0.08 3.29
CA PHE A 23 -22.07 -0.64 2.59
C PHE A 23 -22.93 0.50 2.02
N ALA A 24 -23.41 0.34 0.79
CA ALA A 24 -24.30 1.30 0.15
C ALA A 24 -25.41 0.60 -0.64
N LYS A 25 -26.53 1.29 -0.80
CA LYS A 25 -27.61 0.85 -1.70
C LYS A 25 -27.13 0.88 -3.15
N LYS A 26 -27.74 0.07 -4.02
CA LYS A 26 -27.39 -0.05 -5.45
C LYS A 26 -27.27 1.29 -6.18
N LYS A 27 -28.12 2.28 -5.84
CA LYS A 27 -28.11 3.62 -6.45
C LYS A 27 -26.88 4.46 -6.05
N ASP A 28 -26.40 4.31 -4.82
CA ASP A 28 -25.32 5.15 -4.26
C ASP A 28 -23.95 4.50 -4.39
N PHE A 29 -23.89 3.20 -4.67
CA PHE A 29 -22.66 2.43 -4.74
C PHE A 29 -21.64 3.02 -5.73
N GLY A 30 -22.08 3.33 -6.95
CA GLY A 30 -21.19 3.90 -7.98
C GLY A 30 -20.63 5.27 -7.59
N ARG A 31 -21.45 6.12 -6.94
CA ARG A 31 -21.02 7.43 -6.46
C ARG A 31 -19.92 7.29 -5.42
N TYR A 32 -20.12 6.48 -4.38
CA TYR A 32 -19.12 6.28 -3.33
C TYR A 32 -17.83 5.64 -3.85
N LEU A 33 -17.92 4.73 -4.81
CA LEU A 33 -16.74 4.13 -5.43
C LEU A 33 -15.90 5.18 -6.18
N ILE A 34 -16.54 6.06 -6.94
CA ILE A 34 -15.87 7.15 -7.66
C ILE A 34 -15.26 8.16 -6.69
N GLU A 35 -15.97 8.50 -5.62
CA GLU A 35 -15.46 9.37 -4.56
C GLU A 35 -14.21 8.78 -3.90
N ASP A 36 -14.23 7.49 -3.52
CA ASP A 36 -13.09 6.80 -2.93
C ASP A 36 -11.88 6.80 -3.86
N PHE A 37 -12.10 6.57 -5.15
CA PHE A 37 -11.03 6.62 -6.15
C PHE A 37 -10.43 8.04 -6.28
N LYS A 38 -11.27 9.07 -6.29
CA LYS A 38 -10.82 10.47 -6.30
C LYS A 38 -10.03 10.82 -5.04
N ILE A 39 -10.49 10.40 -3.86
CA ILE A 39 -9.80 10.62 -2.57
C ILE A 39 -8.42 9.95 -2.59
N ARG A 40 -8.33 8.68 -3.00
CA ARG A 40 -7.04 7.95 -3.08
C ARG A 40 -6.07 8.63 -4.03
N ASN A 41 -6.52 9.03 -5.21
CA ASN A 41 -5.69 9.72 -6.18
C ASN A 41 -5.24 11.10 -5.69
N PHE A 42 -6.15 11.84 -5.04
CA PHE A 42 -5.82 13.15 -4.46
C PHE A 42 -4.73 13.02 -3.40
N ILE A 43 -4.87 12.06 -2.47
CA ILE A 43 -3.87 11.82 -1.42
C ILE A 43 -2.53 11.42 -2.02
N LYS A 44 -2.50 10.46 -2.96
CA LYS A 44 -1.26 10.01 -3.61
C LYS A 44 -0.54 11.13 -4.36
N LYS A 45 -1.28 12.03 -5.03
CA LYS A 45 -0.69 13.17 -5.76
C LYS A 45 -0.09 14.23 -4.84
N ASN A 46 -0.78 14.55 -3.75
CA ASN A 46 -0.36 15.64 -2.87
C ASN A 46 0.71 15.22 -1.84
N ILE A 47 0.83 13.94 -1.56
CA ILE A 47 1.68 13.42 -0.49
C ILE A 47 2.78 12.50 -1.06
N THR A 48 3.43 12.90 -2.16
CA THR A 48 4.40 12.08 -2.89
C THR A 48 5.65 11.70 -2.09
N ASN A 49 6.07 12.50 -1.09
CA ASN A 49 7.34 12.29 -0.38
C ASN A 49 7.20 11.68 1.02
N SER A 50 5.98 11.40 1.48
CA SER A 50 5.74 10.92 2.85
C SER A 50 5.72 9.40 2.99
N GLY A 51 5.88 8.67 1.90
CA GLY A 51 5.81 7.21 1.90
C GLY A 51 4.45 6.72 2.40
N VAL A 52 3.38 7.00 1.65
CA VAL A 52 2.03 6.49 1.91
C VAL A 52 1.95 5.05 1.43
N SER A 53 1.70 4.14 2.35
CA SER A 53 1.58 2.72 2.04
C SER A 53 0.16 2.32 1.64
N GLU A 54 -0.80 2.65 2.50
CA GLU A 54 -2.17 2.18 2.40
C GLU A 54 -3.13 3.29 2.84
N ILE A 55 -4.27 3.38 2.18
CA ILE A 55 -5.33 4.34 2.51
C ILE A 55 -6.59 3.53 2.74
N ILE A 56 -7.04 3.46 4.00
CA ILE A 56 -8.26 2.77 4.40
C ILE A 56 -9.37 3.79 4.52
N ILE A 57 -10.49 3.53 3.84
CA ILE A 57 -11.67 4.41 3.84
C ILE A 57 -12.82 3.67 4.49
N GLU A 58 -13.31 4.20 5.60
CA GLU A 58 -14.47 3.69 6.32
C GLU A 58 -15.61 4.71 6.22
N ARG A 59 -16.78 4.27 5.77
CA ARG A 59 -17.97 5.13 5.70
C ARG A 59 -19.04 4.62 6.65
N SER A 60 -19.54 5.53 7.45
CA SER A 60 -20.76 5.37 8.23
C SER A 60 -21.77 6.41 7.72
N SER A 61 -23.05 6.25 7.95
CA SER A 61 -24.17 7.03 7.36
C SER A 61 -23.86 8.48 6.90
N LYS A 62 -23.21 9.29 7.74
CA LYS A 62 -22.86 10.69 7.43
C LYS A 62 -21.36 11.01 7.62
N LYS A 63 -20.55 10.06 8.06
CA LYS A 63 -19.13 10.27 8.36
C LYS A 63 -18.26 9.41 7.44
N CYS A 64 -17.24 10.02 6.86
CA CYS A 64 -16.20 9.36 6.09
C CYS A 64 -14.88 9.46 6.86
N THR A 65 -14.35 8.33 7.34
CA THR A 65 -13.06 8.28 8.02
C THR A 65 -12.01 7.75 7.07
N VAL A 66 -10.99 8.55 6.82
CA VAL A 66 -9.85 8.21 5.95
C VAL A 66 -8.64 7.98 6.81
N SER A 67 -8.21 6.73 6.95
CA SER A 67 -7.00 6.34 7.68
C SER A 67 -5.82 6.22 6.71
N ILE A 68 -4.82 7.07 6.86
CA ILE A 68 -3.61 7.12 6.02
C ILE A 68 -2.47 6.43 6.77
N HIS A 69 -2.00 5.31 6.24
CA HIS A 69 -0.83 4.60 6.76
C HIS A 69 0.43 5.13 6.08
N THR A 70 1.34 5.72 6.84
CA THR A 70 2.55 6.36 6.33
C THR A 70 3.78 6.00 7.15
N SER A 71 4.95 5.99 6.51
CA SER A 71 6.23 5.82 7.19
C SER A 71 6.73 7.12 7.83
N ARG A 72 6.22 8.29 7.39
CA ARG A 72 6.66 9.61 7.86
C ARG A 72 5.47 10.50 8.19
N PRO A 73 4.81 10.30 9.34
CA PRO A 73 3.61 11.03 9.72
C PRO A 73 3.82 12.55 9.79
N GLY A 74 5.00 13.01 10.21
CA GLY A 74 5.31 14.43 10.29
C GLY A 74 5.16 15.20 8.97
N PHE A 75 5.47 14.57 7.83
CA PHE A 75 5.27 15.18 6.50
C PHE A 75 3.80 15.33 6.12
N VAL A 76 2.93 14.46 6.63
CA VAL A 76 1.49 14.50 6.34
C VAL A 76 0.78 15.48 7.26
N ILE A 77 1.20 15.55 8.52
CA ILE A 77 0.64 16.47 9.52
C ILE A 77 1.02 17.92 9.19
N GLY A 78 2.27 18.13 8.76
CA GLY A 78 2.80 19.44 8.46
C GLY A 78 3.05 20.30 9.72
N LYS A 79 3.46 21.55 9.52
CA LYS A 79 3.70 22.49 10.61
C LYS A 79 2.39 22.81 11.33
N LYS A 80 2.33 22.50 12.63
CA LYS A 80 1.15 22.74 13.51
C LYS A 80 -0.17 22.17 12.97
N GLY A 81 -0.13 21.11 12.15
CA GLY A 81 -1.34 20.48 11.61
C GLY A 81 -1.97 21.18 10.39
N ALA A 82 -1.32 22.20 9.84
CA ALA A 82 -1.88 22.99 8.72
C ALA A 82 -2.13 22.14 7.45
N ASP A 83 -1.27 21.17 7.18
CA ASP A 83 -1.37 20.40 5.94
C ASP A 83 -2.48 19.33 6.04
N ILE A 84 -2.67 18.72 7.21
CA ILE A 84 -3.80 17.80 7.43
C ILE A 84 -5.16 18.52 7.32
N GLU A 85 -5.26 19.77 7.79
CA GLU A 85 -6.47 20.56 7.65
C GLU A 85 -6.76 20.92 6.19
N LYS A 86 -5.73 21.24 5.41
CA LYS A 86 -5.87 21.46 3.95
C LYS A 86 -6.37 20.20 3.24
N ILE A 87 -5.77 19.04 3.60
CA ILE A 87 -6.19 17.73 3.06
C ILE A 87 -7.66 17.48 3.41
N LYS A 88 -8.04 17.66 4.67
CA LYS A 88 -9.42 17.51 5.16
C LYS A 88 -10.40 18.41 4.37
N LYS A 89 -10.09 19.69 4.25
CA LYS A 89 -10.92 20.66 3.50
C LYS A 89 -11.07 20.27 2.03
N ASN A 90 -10.01 19.77 1.40
CA ASN A 90 -10.08 19.37 0.00
C ASN A 90 -10.86 18.06 -0.19
N ILE A 91 -10.74 17.11 0.74
CA ILE A 91 -11.54 15.87 0.69
C ILE A 91 -13.03 16.21 0.92
N MET A 92 -13.36 17.15 1.81
CA MET A 92 -14.75 17.63 2.00
C MET A 92 -15.37 18.22 0.73
N LYS A 93 -14.56 18.74 -0.22
CA LYS A 93 -15.07 19.20 -1.52
C LYS A 93 -15.37 18.05 -2.49
N ILE A 94 -14.83 16.86 -2.23
CA ILE A 94 -15.00 15.67 -3.09
C ILE A 94 -16.20 14.84 -2.64
N THR A 95 -16.50 14.86 -1.34
CA THR A 95 -17.57 14.06 -0.72
C THR A 95 -18.53 14.95 0.06
N ASP A 96 -19.83 14.61 0.04
CA ASP A 96 -20.87 15.32 0.78
C ASP A 96 -20.95 14.89 2.26
N SER A 97 -20.04 14.05 2.73
CA SER A 97 -20.02 13.53 4.09
C SER A 97 -19.02 14.29 4.97
N ASP A 98 -19.26 14.28 6.29
CA ASP A 98 -18.27 14.73 7.26
C ASP A 98 -17.00 13.91 7.16
N VAL A 99 -15.84 14.54 6.99
CA VAL A 99 -14.56 13.86 6.79
C VAL A 99 -13.72 13.91 8.06
N ASN A 100 -13.28 12.74 8.51
CA ASN A 100 -12.24 12.62 9.53
C ASN A 100 -10.99 11.97 8.92
N VAL A 101 -9.81 12.56 9.17
CA VAL A 101 -8.54 12.05 8.64
C VAL A 101 -7.69 11.58 9.81
N ASN A 102 -7.40 10.28 9.82
CA ASN A 102 -6.53 9.65 10.83
C ASN A 102 -5.19 9.28 10.19
N ILE A 103 -4.10 9.60 10.85
CA ILE A 103 -2.75 9.22 10.40
C ILE A 103 -2.24 8.10 11.30
N LYS A 104 -1.82 7.00 10.68
CA LYS A 104 -1.21 5.85 11.37
C LYS A 104 0.21 5.66 10.90
N GLU A 105 1.14 5.58 11.85
CA GLU A 105 2.55 5.35 11.57
C GLU A 105 2.85 3.89 11.30
N ILE A 106 3.70 3.64 10.29
CA ILE A 106 4.27 2.33 9.99
C ILE A 106 5.66 2.24 10.59
N LYS A 107 5.81 1.48 11.67
CA LYS A 107 7.07 1.34 12.41
C LYS A 107 8.18 0.65 11.60
N LYS A 108 7.84 -0.25 10.66
CA LYS A 108 8.79 -1.04 9.85
C LYS A 108 8.47 -0.86 8.36
N PRO A 109 8.90 0.24 7.72
CA PRO A 109 8.58 0.52 6.32
C PRO A 109 9.19 -0.49 5.35
N GLU A 110 10.32 -1.11 5.70
CA GLU A 110 10.99 -2.10 4.85
C GLU A 110 10.25 -3.44 4.77
N LEU A 111 9.29 -3.70 5.66
CA LEU A 111 8.38 -4.85 5.60
C LEU A 111 7.07 -4.55 4.85
N ASN A 112 6.93 -3.33 4.34
CA ASN A 112 5.77 -2.94 3.55
C ASN A 112 6.13 -2.92 2.06
N SER A 113 5.46 -3.76 1.29
CA SER A 113 5.77 -3.96 -0.13
C SER A 113 5.57 -2.72 -0.99
N ASN A 114 4.55 -1.88 -0.70
CA ASN A 114 4.31 -0.65 -1.45
C ASN A 114 5.44 0.36 -1.23
N LEU A 115 5.87 0.55 0.03
CA LEU A 115 6.96 1.47 0.37
C LEU A 115 8.30 1.02 -0.21
N VAL A 116 8.56 -0.29 -0.18
CA VAL A 116 9.76 -0.86 -0.81
C VAL A 116 9.73 -0.67 -2.32
N ALA A 117 8.59 -0.88 -2.98
CA ALA A 117 8.44 -0.67 -4.41
C ALA A 117 8.66 0.80 -4.81
N GLU A 118 8.07 1.74 -4.07
CA GLU A 118 8.28 3.18 -4.27
C GLU A 118 9.74 3.60 -4.06
N ASN A 119 10.39 3.06 -3.02
CA ASN A 119 11.80 3.35 -2.76
C ASN A 119 12.70 2.86 -3.90
N ILE A 120 12.46 1.64 -4.41
CA ILE A 120 13.19 1.13 -5.58
C ILE A 120 12.92 2.01 -6.80
N ALA A 121 11.66 2.38 -7.05
CA ALA A 121 11.29 3.26 -8.17
C ALA A 121 12.02 4.61 -8.11
N GLN A 122 12.05 5.25 -6.93
CA GLN A 122 12.79 6.50 -6.72
C GLN A 122 14.31 6.35 -6.95
N GLN A 123 14.90 5.22 -6.55
CA GLN A 123 16.31 4.94 -6.82
C GLN A 123 16.59 4.76 -8.32
N LEU A 124 15.68 4.11 -9.07
CA LEU A 124 15.80 3.97 -10.52
C LEU A 124 15.70 5.32 -11.24
N VAL A 125 14.80 6.21 -10.83
CA VAL A 125 14.71 7.58 -11.36
C VAL A 125 16.01 8.35 -11.11
N LYS A 126 16.67 8.12 -9.97
CA LYS A 126 18.00 8.69 -9.64
C LYS A 126 19.17 7.97 -10.37
N ARG A 127 18.89 7.11 -11.34
CA ARG A 127 19.87 6.36 -12.15
C ARG A 127 20.79 5.45 -11.33
N ILE A 128 20.36 4.97 -10.17
CA ILE A 128 21.09 3.94 -9.42
C ILE A 128 20.95 2.62 -10.17
N ALA A 129 22.05 1.84 -10.21
CA ALA A 129 22.07 0.53 -10.85
C ALA A 129 20.96 -0.38 -10.26
N TYR A 130 20.06 -0.87 -11.11
CA TYR A 130 18.86 -1.62 -10.71
C TYR A 130 19.19 -2.86 -9.86
N ARG A 131 20.26 -3.62 -10.21
CA ARG A 131 20.69 -4.77 -9.42
C ARG A 131 21.09 -4.39 -7.99
N ARG A 132 21.74 -3.23 -7.84
CA ARG A 132 22.14 -2.73 -6.50
C ARG A 132 20.92 -2.30 -5.70
N ALA A 133 19.96 -1.62 -6.32
CA ALA A 133 18.72 -1.21 -5.68
C ALA A 133 17.90 -2.42 -5.21
N MET A 134 17.74 -3.45 -6.06
CA MET A 134 17.05 -4.70 -5.69
C MET A 134 17.73 -5.40 -4.53
N LYS A 135 19.05 -5.65 -4.60
CA LYS A 135 19.80 -6.35 -3.54
C LYS A 135 19.71 -5.60 -2.21
N ARG A 136 19.86 -4.27 -2.20
CA ARG A 136 19.74 -3.46 -0.99
C ARG A 136 18.36 -3.59 -0.35
N ALA A 137 17.30 -3.49 -1.14
CA ALA A 137 15.94 -3.64 -0.66
C ALA A 137 15.69 -5.03 -0.06
N MET A 138 16.19 -6.09 -0.70
CA MET A 138 16.08 -7.45 -0.21
C MET A 138 16.82 -7.64 1.12
N GLN A 139 18.06 -7.22 1.20
CA GLN A 139 18.86 -7.29 2.44
C GLN A 139 18.21 -6.53 3.60
N SER A 140 17.63 -5.34 3.34
CA SER A 140 16.93 -4.57 4.37
C SER A 140 15.69 -5.30 4.89
N ALA A 141 14.89 -5.89 4.02
CA ALA A 141 13.72 -6.66 4.43
C ALA A 141 14.08 -7.93 5.21
N MET A 142 15.12 -8.67 4.77
CA MET A 142 15.58 -9.88 5.46
C MET A 142 16.15 -9.57 6.85
N ARG A 143 16.86 -8.46 7.02
CA ARG A 143 17.34 -7.99 8.34
C ARG A 143 16.21 -7.73 9.34
N LEU A 144 15.03 -7.36 8.86
CA LEU A 144 13.85 -7.14 9.69
C LEU A 144 12.96 -8.38 9.85
N ASN A 145 13.52 -9.56 9.58
CA ASN A 145 12.88 -10.87 9.74
C ASN A 145 11.72 -11.12 8.75
N ALA A 146 11.79 -10.60 7.51
CA ALA A 146 10.96 -11.13 6.44
C ALA A 146 11.35 -12.60 6.18
N LYS A 147 10.37 -13.49 6.04
CA LYS A 147 10.64 -14.90 5.71
C LYS A 147 10.99 -15.13 4.24
N GLY A 148 10.70 -14.14 3.41
CA GLY A 148 11.09 -14.13 2.01
C GLY A 148 10.66 -12.86 1.29
N ILE A 149 11.43 -12.51 0.29
CA ILE A 149 11.17 -11.37 -0.57
C ILE A 149 11.46 -11.72 -2.03
N LYS A 150 10.61 -11.22 -2.93
CA LYS A 150 10.83 -11.25 -4.38
C LYS A 150 10.64 -9.85 -4.94
N VAL A 151 11.60 -9.40 -5.71
CA VAL A 151 11.54 -8.13 -6.45
C VAL A 151 11.61 -8.44 -7.94
N MET A 152 10.73 -7.84 -8.73
CA MET A 152 10.72 -7.99 -10.19
C MET A 152 10.66 -6.60 -10.82
N LEU A 153 11.54 -6.37 -11.76
CA LEU A 153 11.62 -5.14 -12.56
C LEU A 153 11.35 -5.49 -14.03
N SER A 154 10.52 -4.70 -14.68
CA SER A 154 10.16 -4.88 -16.09
C SER A 154 10.24 -3.56 -16.84
N GLY A 155 10.92 -3.54 -17.97
CA GLY A 155 11.08 -2.34 -18.79
C GLY A 155 12.47 -2.26 -19.43
N ARG A 156 12.86 -1.05 -19.86
CA ARG A 156 14.18 -0.78 -20.43
C ARG A 156 15.22 -0.61 -19.32
N LEU A 157 15.64 -1.75 -18.75
CA LEU A 157 16.59 -1.78 -17.63
C LEU A 157 17.95 -1.26 -18.08
N ALA A 158 18.50 -0.31 -17.31
CA ALA A 158 19.75 0.41 -17.61
C ALA A 158 19.76 1.16 -18.95
N GLY A 159 18.59 1.51 -19.49
CA GLY A 159 18.49 2.25 -20.76
C GLY A 159 18.63 1.40 -22.04
N ASN A 160 18.66 0.07 -21.93
CA ASN A 160 18.72 -0.80 -23.09
C ASN A 160 17.49 -0.61 -24.00
N GLU A 161 17.66 -0.72 -25.32
CA GLU A 161 16.56 -0.59 -26.28
C GLU A 161 15.50 -1.66 -26.10
N ILE A 162 15.93 -2.90 -25.90
CA ILE A 162 15.02 -4.04 -25.72
C ILE A 162 14.62 -4.12 -24.26
N ALA A 163 13.32 -4.02 -24.00
CA ALA A 163 12.75 -4.21 -22.69
C ALA A 163 12.90 -5.67 -22.22
N ARG A 164 13.25 -5.84 -20.98
CA ARG A 164 13.35 -7.15 -20.35
C ARG A 164 12.83 -7.16 -18.95
N THR A 165 12.56 -8.36 -18.43
CA THR A 165 12.13 -8.57 -17.05
C THR A 165 13.24 -9.29 -16.29
N GLU A 166 13.73 -8.66 -15.22
CA GLU A 166 14.65 -9.30 -14.28
C GLU A 166 14.00 -9.40 -12.90
N TRP A 167 14.27 -10.49 -12.22
CA TRP A 167 13.77 -10.71 -10.87
C TRP A 167 14.82 -11.35 -9.97
N LEU A 168 14.77 -11.00 -8.70
CA LEU A 168 15.57 -11.62 -7.65
C LEU A 168 14.64 -12.11 -6.53
N ARG A 169 15.00 -13.20 -5.89
CA ARG A 169 14.26 -13.78 -4.77
C ARG A 169 15.23 -14.25 -3.69
N GLU A 170 14.84 -14.01 -2.45
CA GLU A 170 15.53 -14.49 -1.27
C GLU A 170 14.51 -15.04 -0.28
N GLY A 171 14.79 -16.20 0.31
CA GLY A 171 13.85 -16.89 1.16
C GLY A 171 12.71 -17.61 0.42
N SER A 172 11.64 -17.92 1.15
CA SER A 172 10.45 -18.62 0.65
C SER A 172 9.30 -17.66 0.36
N ILE A 173 8.52 -17.92 -0.71
CA ILE A 173 7.29 -17.16 -1.01
C ILE A 173 6.24 -18.16 -1.49
N PRO A 174 5.44 -18.70 -0.57
CA PRO A 174 4.41 -19.69 -0.89
C PRO A 174 3.16 -19.02 -1.49
N SER A 175 3.19 -18.77 -2.80
CA SER A 175 2.11 -18.01 -3.48
C SER A 175 0.75 -18.69 -3.42
N HIS A 176 0.73 -20.05 -3.39
CA HIS A 176 -0.52 -20.83 -3.39
C HIS A 176 -1.08 -21.08 -1.98
N THR A 177 -0.29 -20.90 -0.93
CA THR A 177 -0.72 -21.12 0.46
C THR A 177 -1.59 -19.94 0.91
N LEU A 178 -2.88 -20.18 1.16
CA LEU A 178 -3.84 -19.13 1.53
C LEU A 178 -3.56 -18.51 2.91
N ARG A 179 -3.07 -19.32 3.87
CA ARG A 179 -2.71 -18.84 5.21
C ARG A 179 -1.42 -18.00 5.25
N ALA A 180 -0.64 -17.99 4.15
CA ALA A 180 0.57 -17.19 4.08
C ALA A 180 0.24 -15.69 3.96
N ASP A 181 0.80 -14.87 4.83
CA ASP A 181 0.72 -13.41 4.74
C ASP A 181 1.75 -12.90 3.73
N ILE A 182 1.28 -12.65 2.52
CA ILE A 182 2.10 -12.12 1.43
C ILE A 182 1.60 -10.72 1.11
N ASP A 183 2.43 -9.74 1.42
CA ASP A 183 2.21 -8.36 1.03
C ASP A 183 2.72 -8.13 -0.40
N TYR A 184 1.96 -7.38 -1.21
CA TYR A 184 2.27 -7.11 -2.60
C TYR A 184 2.23 -5.62 -2.88
N GLY A 185 3.29 -5.09 -3.49
CA GLY A 185 3.39 -3.70 -3.89
C GLY A 185 3.75 -3.55 -5.37
N PHE A 186 3.19 -2.52 -5.98
CA PHE A 186 3.48 -2.12 -7.35
C PHE A 186 3.79 -0.63 -7.40
N ALA A 187 4.88 -0.27 -8.07
CA ALA A 187 5.24 1.10 -8.35
C ALA A 187 5.80 1.24 -9.76
N GLU A 188 5.69 2.43 -10.30
CA GLU A 188 6.21 2.79 -11.62
C GLU A 188 7.33 3.82 -11.47
N ALA A 189 8.45 3.56 -12.11
CA ALA A 189 9.58 4.49 -12.19
C ALA A 189 9.59 5.15 -13.57
N LEU A 190 9.24 6.43 -13.64
CA LEU A 190 9.33 7.21 -14.87
C LEU A 190 10.78 7.63 -15.09
N THR A 191 11.45 6.96 -16.01
CA THR A 191 12.85 7.26 -16.39
C THR A 191 12.91 8.00 -17.71
N THR A 192 14.09 8.55 -18.05
CA THR A 192 14.33 9.21 -19.35
C THR A 192 14.13 8.28 -20.55
N TYR A 193 14.24 6.96 -20.34
CA TYR A 193 14.10 5.94 -21.38
C TYR A 193 12.72 5.26 -21.41
N GLY A 194 11.80 5.69 -20.56
CA GLY A 194 10.45 5.13 -20.43
C GLY A 194 10.12 4.68 -19.03
N ILE A 195 8.99 4.01 -18.86
CA ILE A 195 8.48 3.55 -17.57
C ILE A 195 9.06 2.16 -17.26
N ILE A 196 9.58 2.00 -16.03
CA ILE A 196 9.99 0.71 -15.47
C ILE A 196 8.99 0.32 -14.40
N GLY A 197 8.31 -0.82 -14.57
CA GLY A 197 7.42 -1.39 -13.57
C GLY A 197 8.20 -2.14 -12.49
N VAL A 198 7.91 -1.83 -11.23
CA VAL A 198 8.49 -2.46 -10.04
C VAL A 198 7.41 -3.25 -9.33
N LYS A 199 7.58 -4.56 -9.16
CA LYS A 199 6.69 -5.43 -8.40
C LYS A 199 7.46 -6.07 -7.25
N VAL A 200 6.90 -5.98 -6.04
CA VAL A 200 7.52 -6.50 -4.82
C VAL A 200 6.54 -7.42 -4.10
N TRP A 201 7.02 -8.57 -3.68
CA TRP A 201 6.30 -9.52 -2.82
C TRP A 201 7.12 -9.72 -1.56
N ILE A 202 6.50 -9.55 -0.39
CA ILE A 202 7.13 -9.77 0.91
C ILE A 202 6.31 -10.79 1.68
N TYR A 203 6.94 -11.90 2.05
CA TYR A 203 6.33 -12.91 2.89
C TYR A 203 6.69 -12.65 4.35
N LYS A 204 5.68 -12.34 5.17
CA LYS A 204 5.83 -12.03 6.59
C LYS A 204 5.73 -13.27 7.48
N GLY A 205 4.99 -14.28 7.04
CA GLY A 205 4.78 -15.51 7.79
C GLY A 205 3.40 -16.11 7.52
N GLU A 206 3.02 -17.10 8.31
CA GLU A 206 1.70 -17.71 8.25
C GLU A 206 0.80 -17.13 9.35
N LEU A 207 -0.45 -16.83 9.01
CA LEU A 207 -1.49 -16.42 9.94
C LEU A 207 -2.36 -17.64 10.23
N MET A 208 -2.44 -18.02 11.49
CA MET A 208 -3.35 -19.08 11.93
C MET A 208 -4.76 -18.50 12.14
N ALA A 209 -5.79 -19.34 12.07
CA ALA A 209 -7.19 -18.90 12.22
C ALA A 209 -7.44 -18.10 13.51
N LYS A 210 -6.79 -18.49 14.61
CA LYS A 210 -6.87 -17.80 15.90
C LYS A 210 -6.32 -16.36 15.86
N ASP A 211 -5.29 -16.11 15.06
CA ASP A 211 -4.68 -14.79 14.94
C ASP A 211 -5.54 -13.87 14.07
N VAL A 212 -6.13 -14.41 13.01
CA VAL A 212 -7.10 -13.69 12.16
C VAL A 212 -8.34 -13.28 12.95
N GLU A 213 -8.85 -14.14 13.83
CA GLU A 213 -9.98 -13.80 14.70
C GLU A 213 -9.64 -12.73 15.73
N LYS A 214 -8.43 -12.75 16.30
CA LYS A 214 -7.96 -11.71 17.20
C LYS A 214 -7.89 -10.35 16.52
N GLU A 215 -7.27 -10.29 15.34
CA GLU A 215 -7.21 -9.05 14.57
C GLU A 215 -8.59 -8.52 14.17
N LYS A 216 -9.52 -9.42 13.78
CA LYS A 216 -10.92 -9.01 13.52
C LYS A 216 -11.59 -8.43 14.74
N LYS A 217 -11.43 -9.06 15.91
CA LYS A 217 -11.99 -8.56 17.20
C LYS A 217 -11.38 -7.21 17.61
N GLU A 218 -10.07 -7.01 17.41
CA GLU A 218 -9.41 -5.73 17.69
C GLU A 218 -9.88 -4.62 16.75
N ARG A 219 -10.04 -4.90 15.47
CA ARG A 219 -10.61 -3.94 14.50
C ARG A 219 -12.03 -3.53 14.89
N VAL A 220 -12.86 -4.46 15.32
CA VAL A 220 -14.23 -4.17 15.78
C VAL A 220 -14.21 -3.35 17.09
N LYS A 221 -13.35 -3.68 18.06
CA LYS A 221 -13.20 -2.91 19.31
C LYS A 221 -12.75 -1.47 19.04
N ASN A 222 -11.76 -1.28 18.16
CA ASN A 222 -11.28 0.05 17.78
C ASN A 222 -12.35 0.87 17.04
N ALA A 223 -13.19 0.22 16.23
CA ALA A 223 -14.31 0.86 15.54
C ALA A 223 -15.45 1.26 16.53
N THR A 224 -15.63 0.53 17.63
CA THR A 224 -16.60 0.89 18.67
C THR A 224 -16.06 1.93 19.65
N ALA A 225 -14.76 1.91 19.97
CA ALA A 225 -14.13 2.92 20.82
C ALA A 225 -14.07 4.31 20.18
N SER A 226 -14.09 4.41 18.85
CA SER A 226 -14.18 5.69 18.14
C SER A 226 -15.62 6.25 18.01
N LYS A 227 -16.61 5.58 18.58
CA LYS A 227 -18.02 6.00 18.60
C LYS A 227 -18.46 6.67 19.90
N ASN A 228 -17.65 6.57 20.94
CA ASN A 228 -17.76 7.30 22.20
C ASN A 228 -16.76 8.46 22.19
#